data_72dc5d14e54ed7ce6af159c5f2792836
#
_entry.id   72dc5d14e54ed7ce6af159c5f2792836
#
_cell.length_a   1.000
_cell.length_b   1.000
_cell.length_c   1.000
_cell.angle_alpha   90.00
_cell.angle_beta   90.00
_cell.angle_gamma   90.00
#
_symmetry.space_group_name_H-M   'P 1'
#
loop_
_entity.id
_entity.type
_entity.pdbx_description
1 polymer ?
#
loop_
_entity_poly.entity_id
_entity_poly.type
_entity_poly.pdbx_seq_one_letter_code
_entity_poly.pdbx_strand_id
1 'polypeptide(L)'
;MCVFEHTSYNGAQANLGSVGCLANLKQYYYAGPQGGSKNLNDSISSIISRKSSSFYAYADTNYQGQRLRVDPGWHENLGYFGMNDKISSFC
;
A
#
# COMPACT_ATOMS: atom_id res chain seq x y z
N MET A 1 8.35 2.15 4.00
CA MET A 1 7.52 1.74 2.85
C MET A 1 6.80 2.95 2.28
N CYS A 2 6.89 3.13 0.98
CA CYS A 2 6.15 4.18 0.28
C CYS A 2 5.08 3.53 -0.59
N VAL A 3 3.87 4.07 -0.55
CA VAL A 3 2.76 3.59 -1.37
C VAL A 3 2.29 4.72 -2.27
N PHE A 4 1.79 4.36 -3.46
CA PHE A 4 1.43 5.33 -4.51
C PHE A 4 0.04 5.02 -5.05
N GLU A 5 -0.68 6.09 -5.40
CA GLU A 5 -2.04 6.00 -5.92
C GLU A 5 -2.10 5.36 -7.31
N HIS A 6 -1.07 5.56 -8.13
CA HIS A 6 -1.02 5.07 -9.51
C HIS A 6 0.15 4.13 -9.71
N THR A 7 0.13 3.38 -10.82
CA THR A 7 1.24 2.50 -11.19
C THR A 7 2.49 3.31 -11.51
N SER A 8 3.63 2.64 -11.53
CA SER A 8 4.94 3.25 -11.82
C SER A 8 5.27 4.42 -10.88
N TYR A 9 4.84 4.32 -9.64
CA TYR A 9 5.17 5.27 -8.56
C TYR A 9 4.67 6.69 -8.86
N ASN A 10 3.53 6.80 -9.49
CA ASN A 10 2.91 8.07 -9.85
C ASN A 10 1.72 8.41 -8.95
N GLY A 11 1.28 9.66 -9.05
CA GLY A 11 0.14 10.14 -8.29
C GLY A 11 0.47 10.49 -6.86
N ALA A 12 -0.53 10.50 -6.01
CA ALA A 12 -0.35 10.78 -4.59
C ALA A 12 0.46 9.69 -3.92
N GLN A 13 1.27 10.06 -2.91
CA GLN A 13 2.11 9.11 -2.21
C GLN A 13 1.98 9.25 -0.71
N ALA A 14 2.31 8.18 0.01
CA ALA A 14 2.40 8.18 1.46
C ALA A 14 3.62 7.38 1.90
N ASN A 15 4.37 7.92 2.85
CA ASN A 15 5.49 7.22 3.47
C ASN A 15 5.01 6.67 4.81
N LEU A 16 4.90 5.36 4.91
CA LEU A 16 4.41 4.69 6.12
C LEU A 16 5.55 4.34 7.09
N GLY A 17 6.78 4.73 6.77
CA GLY A 17 7.92 4.49 7.62
C GLY A 17 8.22 3.01 7.81
N SER A 18 8.68 2.65 9.00
CA SER A 18 9.00 1.28 9.35
C SER A 18 7.94 0.66 10.27
N VAL A 19 6.69 1.10 10.15
CA VAL A 19 5.60 0.54 10.95
C VAL A 19 5.42 -0.94 10.66
N GLY A 20 4.99 -1.68 11.66
CA GLY A 20 4.72 -3.10 11.54
C GLY A 20 3.39 -3.36 10.86
N CYS A 21 2.37 -3.70 11.64
CA CYS A 21 1.06 -4.01 11.10
C CYS A 21 0.14 -2.79 11.09
N LEU A 22 -0.56 -2.60 9.97
CA LEU A 22 -1.56 -1.55 9.80
C LEU A 22 -2.91 -2.23 9.52
N ALA A 23 -3.75 -2.29 10.53
CA ALA A 23 -4.99 -3.08 10.47
C ALA A 23 -6.07 -2.45 9.59
N ASN A 24 -6.07 -1.12 9.44
CA ASN A 24 -7.14 -0.43 8.73
C ASN A 24 -6.60 0.80 8.02
N LEU A 25 -6.41 0.71 6.71
CA LEU A 25 -5.87 1.81 5.91
C LEU A 25 -6.85 2.98 5.77
N LYS A 26 -8.09 2.83 6.19
CA LYS A 26 -9.04 3.95 6.22
C LYS A 26 -8.63 5.04 7.21
N GLN A 27 -7.70 4.75 8.11
CA GLN A 27 -7.16 5.71 9.08
C GLN A 27 -5.96 6.47 8.56
N TYR A 28 -5.50 6.20 7.33
CA TYR A 28 -4.28 6.79 6.77
C TYR A 28 -4.57 7.46 5.44
N TYR A 29 -3.84 8.54 5.15
CA TYR A 29 -4.07 9.38 3.98
C TYR A 29 -2.78 9.64 3.22
N TYR A 30 -2.90 9.89 1.92
CA TYR A 30 -1.78 10.33 1.11
C TYR A 30 -1.33 11.72 1.53
N ALA A 31 -0.03 12.00 1.32
CA ALA A 31 0.57 13.27 1.68
C ALA A 31 0.59 14.23 0.49
N GLY A 32 0.79 15.53 0.80
CA GLY A 32 1.04 16.58 -0.16
C GLY A 32 -0.19 17.05 -0.92
N PRO A 33 0.01 18.00 -1.84
CA PRO A 33 -1.11 18.60 -2.58
C PRO A 33 -1.90 17.60 -3.42
N GLN A 34 -1.23 16.57 -3.97
CA GLN A 34 -1.89 15.54 -4.76
C GLN A 34 -2.70 14.58 -3.89
N GLY A 35 -2.29 14.42 -2.64
CA GLY A 35 -3.00 13.54 -1.71
C GLY A 35 -4.29 14.16 -1.21
N GLY A 36 -4.22 15.42 -0.81
CA GLY A 36 -5.37 16.09 -0.21
C GLY A 36 -5.94 15.28 0.93
N SER A 37 -7.22 14.94 0.85
CA SER A 37 -7.89 14.08 1.83
C SER A 37 -8.09 12.66 1.31
N LYS A 38 -7.33 12.23 0.30
CA LYS A 38 -7.46 10.89 -0.26
C LYS A 38 -6.99 9.83 0.72
N ASN A 39 -7.83 8.84 0.94
CA ASN A 39 -7.58 7.74 1.85
C ASN A 39 -6.76 6.65 1.17
N LEU A 40 -5.92 5.93 1.93
CA LEU A 40 -5.10 4.86 1.38
C LEU A 40 -5.90 3.61 1.04
N ASN A 41 -7.05 3.42 1.66
CA ASN A 41 -7.83 2.19 1.51
C ASN A 41 -8.30 2.01 0.06
N ASP A 42 -8.08 0.82 -0.48
CA ASP A 42 -8.53 0.43 -1.83
C ASP A 42 -8.03 1.34 -2.95
N SER A 43 -6.87 1.98 -2.78
CA SER A 43 -6.36 2.93 -3.77
C SER A 43 -4.90 2.74 -4.16
N ILE A 44 -4.18 1.82 -3.51
CA ILE A 44 -2.75 1.66 -3.74
C ILE A 44 -2.51 0.85 -5.01
N SER A 45 -1.68 1.38 -5.92
CA SER A 45 -1.35 0.74 -7.19
C SER A 45 0.11 0.38 -7.34
N SER A 46 1.01 1.00 -6.58
CA SER A 46 2.43 0.64 -6.56
C SER A 46 3.02 0.88 -5.17
N ILE A 47 4.10 0.14 -4.87
CA ILE A 47 4.74 0.13 -3.55
C ILE A 47 6.25 0.09 -3.72
N ILE A 48 6.97 0.86 -2.91
CA ILE A 48 8.41 0.71 -2.72
C ILE A 48 8.63 0.27 -1.28
N SER A 49 9.14 -0.94 -1.08
CA SER A 49 9.44 -1.46 0.24
C SER A 49 10.93 -1.36 0.52
N ARG A 50 11.29 -0.66 1.58
CA ARG A 50 12.67 -0.56 2.07
C ARG A 50 12.89 -1.37 3.34
N LYS A 51 11.96 -2.26 3.66
CA LYS A 51 12.09 -3.16 4.80
C LYS A 51 13.13 -4.24 4.48
N SER A 52 13.70 -4.83 5.51
CA SER A 52 14.69 -5.91 5.35
C SER A 52 14.06 -7.27 5.13
N SER A 53 12.77 -7.42 5.36
CA SER A 53 12.05 -8.68 5.22
C SER A 53 10.72 -8.47 4.52
N SER A 54 10.13 -9.57 4.05
CA SER A 54 8.83 -9.54 3.39
C SER A 54 7.71 -9.33 4.40
N PHE A 55 6.59 -8.78 3.90
CA PHE A 55 5.35 -8.67 4.66
C PHE A 55 4.18 -8.93 3.73
N TYR A 56 2.95 -8.91 4.25
CA TYR A 56 1.76 -9.18 3.47
C TYR A 56 0.86 -7.96 3.37
N ALA A 57 0.25 -7.80 2.19
CA ALA A 57 -0.82 -6.84 1.95
C ALA A 57 -2.13 -7.62 1.83
N TYR A 58 -3.18 -7.14 2.47
CA TYR A 58 -4.47 -7.84 2.54
C TYR A 58 -5.58 -7.00 1.91
N ALA A 59 -6.51 -7.66 1.23
CA ALA A 59 -7.62 -7.00 0.56
C ALA A 59 -8.63 -6.41 1.55
N ASP A 60 -8.74 -6.98 2.74
CA ASP A 60 -9.69 -6.52 3.75
C ASP A 60 -8.98 -5.99 4.99
N THR A 61 -9.70 -5.24 5.81
CA THR A 61 -9.16 -4.76 7.09
C THR A 61 -8.90 -5.92 8.04
N ASN A 62 -8.11 -5.68 9.07
CA ASN A 62 -7.77 -6.67 10.09
C ASN A 62 -7.12 -7.93 9.52
N TYR A 63 -6.30 -7.76 8.45
CA TYR A 63 -5.49 -8.84 7.90
C TYR A 63 -6.32 -9.99 7.35
N GLN A 64 -7.40 -9.67 6.67
CA GLN A 64 -8.34 -10.65 6.12
C GLN A 64 -8.38 -10.59 4.60
N GLY A 65 -8.98 -11.62 3.99
CA GLY A 65 -9.20 -11.68 2.56
C GLY A 65 -7.98 -12.11 1.77
N GLN A 66 -7.98 -11.81 0.48
CA GLN A 66 -6.86 -12.11 -0.41
C GLN A 66 -5.62 -11.38 0.08
N ARG A 67 -4.48 -12.05 0.04
CA ARG A 67 -3.21 -11.45 0.46
C ARG A 67 -2.17 -11.52 -0.65
N LEU A 68 -1.24 -10.57 -0.62
CA LEU A 68 -0.09 -10.50 -1.50
C LEU A 68 1.16 -10.39 -0.64
N ARG A 69 2.15 -11.26 -0.90
CA ARG A 69 3.47 -11.13 -0.28
C ARG A 69 4.21 -9.97 -0.94
N VAL A 70 4.68 -9.03 -0.12
CA VAL A 70 5.45 -7.88 -0.58
C VAL A 70 6.90 -8.06 -0.16
N ASP A 71 7.77 -8.39 -1.10
CA ASP A 71 9.20 -8.51 -0.86
C ASP A 71 9.85 -7.13 -0.83
N PRO A 72 11.03 -7.00 -0.21
CA PRO A 72 11.79 -5.75 -0.30
C PRO A 72 12.04 -5.36 -1.75
N GLY A 73 11.94 -4.07 -2.06
CA GLY A 73 12.18 -3.55 -3.39
C GLY A 73 10.99 -2.80 -3.96
N TRP A 74 10.94 -2.77 -5.28
CA TRP A 74 10.05 -1.91 -6.05
C TRP A 74 8.98 -2.75 -6.74
N HIS A 75 7.71 -2.38 -6.53
CA HIS A 75 6.54 -3.06 -7.10
C HIS A 75 5.72 -2.03 -7.87
N GLU A 76 5.98 -1.89 -9.16
CA GLU A 76 5.45 -0.79 -9.97
C GLU A 76 3.98 -0.94 -10.34
N ASN A 77 3.45 -2.16 -10.32
CA ASN A 77 2.07 -2.41 -10.74
C ASN A 77 1.47 -3.58 -9.98
N LEU A 78 0.64 -3.29 -8.99
CA LEU A 78 -0.04 -4.32 -8.20
C LEU A 78 -1.09 -5.07 -9.02
N GLY A 79 -1.46 -4.56 -10.19
CA GLY A 79 -2.36 -5.25 -11.10
C GLY A 79 -1.80 -6.58 -11.60
N TYR A 80 -0.47 -6.73 -11.68
CA TYR A 80 0.16 -8.00 -12.03
C TYR A 80 -0.16 -9.11 -11.03
N PHE A 81 -0.55 -8.74 -9.82
CA PHE A 81 -0.84 -9.69 -8.73
C PHE A 81 -2.34 -9.73 -8.39
N GLY A 82 -3.17 -9.02 -9.15
CA GLY A 82 -4.61 -8.95 -8.87
C GLY A 82 -4.96 -8.12 -7.64
N MET A 83 -4.07 -7.24 -7.18
CA MET A 83 -4.27 -6.46 -5.94
C MET A 83 -4.32 -4.96 -6.18
N ASN A 84 -4.45 -4.52 -7.43
CA ASN A 84 -4.55 -3.10 -7.74
C ASN A 84 -5.81 -2.50 -7.10
N ASP A 85 -5.64 -1.41 -6.37
CA ASP A 85 -6.73 -0.70 -5.69
C ASP A 85 -7.55 -1.57 -4.74
N LYS A 86 -6.94 -2.61 -4.16
CA LYS A 86 -7.66 -3.54 -3.28
C LYS A 86 -7.12 -3.62 -1.86
N ILE A 87 -5.98 -3.00 -1.57
CA ILE A 87 -5.31 -3.19 -0.29
C ILE A 87 -6.01 -2.37 0.80
N SER A 88 -6.33 -3.03 1.92
CA SER A 88 -6.98 -2.41 3.08
C SER A 88 -6.20 -2.59 4.38
N SER A 89 -5.21 -3.49 4.43
CA SER A 89 -4.34 -3.67 5.59
C SER A 89 -3.01 -4.25 5.17
N PHE A 90 -2.01 -4.07 6.04
CA PHE A 90 -0.66 -4.61 5.87
C PHE A 90 -0.22 -5.30 7.15
N CYS A 91 0.49 -6.36 7.02
CA CYS A 91 1.22 -6.98 8.13
C CYS A 91 2.42 -7.84 7.60
#